data_8337f7c39617dae50e51fca2ae0635b0
#
_entry.id   8337f7c39617dae50e51fca2ae0635b0
#
_cell.length_a   1.000
_cell.length_b   1.000
_cell.length_c   1.000
_cell.angle_alpha   90.00
_cell.angle_beta   90.00
_cell.angle_gamma   90.00
#
_symmetry.space_group_name_H-M   'P 1'
#
loop_
_entity.id
_entity.type
_entity.pdbx_description
1 polymer ?
#
loop_
_entity_poly.entity_id
_entity_poly.type
_entity_poly.pdbx_seq_one_letter_code
_entity_poly.pdbx_strand_id
1 'polypeptide(L)'
;MDATIAYYDPPRRPAPGMRPDFTNLPLSGKPVTVADMRDGDFSGGCLDREGFAFVAAPTAVRDFYDRDEVLRTYTGEAAGLLRELTGCAATAVLNTPVVRVSDRIGERPAGTTFTGDFAHADFSAAAAGYMLRRNLPPDEAEARLQHRYAVFNVWRAFSGPPQDVPLALCDTRTVAPEDKQYCVITMKSATGEAMTWENITYLHSGQHRWWSCADMTRDEAYVFRSFDSDPGHAEQVPHSAFVNRSCPDTVPPRASIEIRLFAFYDEPAR
;
A
#
# COMPACT_ATOMS: atom_id res chain seq x y z
N MET A 1 14.30 -3.52 14.31
CA MET A 1 15.50 -2.76 13.87
C MET A 1 15.27 -1.27 14.01
N ASP A 2 16.32 -0.47 14.27
CA ASP A 2 16.19 0.98 14.25
C ASP A 2 16.26 1.49 12.81
N ALA A 3 15.31 2.35 12.45
CA ALA A 3 15.14 2.88 11.11
C ALA A 3 14.79 4.37 11.12
N THR A 4 14.75 4.97 9.94
CA THR A 4 14.25 6.31 9.75
C THR A 4 13.13 6.26 8.72
N ILE A 5 11.96 6.75 9.09
CA ILE A 5 10.82 6.94 8.18
C ILE A 5 10.56 8.43 8.02
N ALA A 6 10.39 8.87 6.78
CA ALA A 6 10.00 10.24 6.51
C ALA A 6 8.51 10.44 6.80
N TYR A 7 8.19 11.54 7.48
CA TYR A 7 6.85 11.97 7.83
C TYR A 7 6.58 13.37 7.32
N TYR A 8 5.32 13.69 7.17
CA TYR A 8 4.90 15.07 6.93
C TYR A 8 5.25 15.93 8.16
N ASP A 9 6.06 16.95 7.95
CA ASP A 9 6.59 17.82 9.03
C ASP A 9 6.49 19.29 8.64
N PRO A 10 5.27 19.86 8.58
CA PRO A 10 5.09 21.24 8.19
C PRO A 10 5.57 22.19 9.30
N PRO A 11 6.11 23.39 8.96
CA PRO A 11 6.55 24.38 9.92
C PRO A 11 5.43 24.89 10.84
N ARG A 12 4.18 24.71 10.41
CA ARG A 12 2.96 24.95 11.18
C ARG A 12 1.91 23.92 10.76
N ARG A 13 1.20 23.36 11.74
CA ARG A 13 0.10 22.44 11.48
C ARG A 13 -0.92 23.09 10.50
N PRO A 14 -1.30 22.43 9.43
CA PRO A 14 -2.27 22.95 8.48
C PRO A 14 -3.61 23.27 9.15
N ALA A 15 -4.28 24.31 8.65
CA ALA A 15 -5.64 24.60 9.09
C ALA A 15 -6.59 23.42 8.73
N PRO A 16 -7.64 23.18 9.52
CA PRO A 16 -8.65 22.19 9.19
C PRO A 16 -9.18 22.37 7.76
N GLY A 17 -9.25 21.30 7.00
CA GLY A 17 -9.70 21.33 5.60
C GLY A 17 -8.62 21.66 4.56
N MET A 18 -7.44 22.09 4.97
CA MET A 18 -6.32 22.29 4.04
C MET A 18 -5.91 20.95 3.40
N ARG A 19 -5.65 20.98 2.10
CA ARG A 19 -5.18 19.83 1.30
C ARG A 19 -3.88 20.20 0.60
N PRO A 20 -2.70 20.00 1.24
CA PRO A 20 -1.43 20.26 0.59
C PRO A 20 -1.23 19.34 -0.62
N ASP A 21 -0.40 19.79 -1.55
CA ASP A 21 0.01 19.00 -2.70
C ASP A 21 0.93 17.86 -2.24
N PHE A 22 0.51 16.61 -2.52
CA PHE A 22 1.23 15.39 -2.15
C PHE A 22 2.65 15.33 -2.72
N THR A 23 2.89 15.95 -3.88
CA THR A 23 4.21 15.92 -4.53
C THR A 23 5.21 16.91 -3.95
N ASN A 24 4.76 17.87 -3.14
CA ASN A 24 5.55 18.95 -2.56
C ASN A 24 5.43 19.03 -1.03
N LEU A 25 5.26 17.90 -0.37
CA LEU A 25 5.13 17.87 1.08
C LEU A 25 6.47 18.19 1.76
N PRO A 26 6.50 19.04 2.79
CA PRO A 26 7.66 19.15 3.67
C PRO A 26 7.79 17.85 4.47
N LEU A 27 8.81 17.07 4.17
CA LEU A 27 9.10 15.79 4.79
C LEU A 27 10.31 15.89 5.72
N SER A 28 10.27 15.14 6.82
CA SER A 28 11.39 15.01 7.74
C SER A 28 11.53 13.58 8.22
N GLY A 29 12.75 13.04 8.18
CA GLY A 29 13.07 11.71 8.70
C GLY A 29 12.95 11.67 10.22
N LYS A 30 12.17 10.75 10.74
CA LYS A 30 12.00 10.52 12.18
C LYS A 30 12.53 9.13 12.53
N PRO A 31 13.26 9.00 13.65
CA PRO A 31 13.70 7.70 14.15
C PRO A 31 12.48 6.88 14.59
N VAL A 32 12.46 5.63 14.18
CA VAL A 32 11.42 4.65 14.53
C VAL A 32 12.06 3.30 14.79
N THR A 33 11.39 2.48 15.63
CA THR A 33 11.71 1.06 15.72
C THR A 33 10.75 0.28 14.82
N VAL A 34 11.30 -0.49 13.89
CA VAL A 34 10.54 -1.41 13.02
C VAL A 34 10.73 -2.82 13.56
N ALA A 35 9.65 -3.46 14.00
CA ALA A 35 9.64 -4.83 14.47
C ALA A 35 9.62 -5.82 13.29
N ASP A 36 10.14 -7.04 13.49
CA ASP A 36 10.06 -8.08 12.48
C ASP A 36 8.68 -8.74 12.52
N MET A 37 8.03 -8.87 11.36
CA MET A 37 6.74 -9.55 11.26
C MET A 37 6.83 -11.05 11.59
N ARG A 38 8.02 -11.66 11.49
CA ARG A 38 8.23 -13.06 11.87
C ARG A 38 8.14 -13.30 13.38
N ASP A 39 8.30 -12.25 14.18
CA ASP A 39 8.17 -12.31 15.65
C ASP A 39 6.69 -12.20 16.09
N GLY A 40 5.75 -11.99 15.18
CA GLY A 40 4.32 -11.84 15.44
C GLY A 40 3.45 -12.78 14.62
N ASP A 41 2.17 -12.87 14.99
CA ASP A 41 1.15 -13.56 14.18
C ASP A 41 0.39 -12.52 13.35
N PHE A 42 0.72 -12.45 12.05
CA PHE A 42 0.09 -11.56 11.07
C PHE A 42 -0.69 -12.34 10.00
N SER A 43 -1.37 -13.41 10.41
CA SER A 43 -2.29 -14.18 9.58
C SER A 43 -3.48 -13.32 9.09
N GLY A 44 -4.32 -13.87 8.23
CA GLY A 44 -5.46 -13.16 7.63
C GLY A 44 -6.40 -12.45 8.62
N GLY A 45 -6.53 -12.96 9.85
CA GLY A 45 -7.34 -12.33 10.91
C GLY A 45 -6.83 -10.95 11.37
N CYS A 46 -5.61 -10.59 11.04
CA CYS A 46 -5.05 -9.28 11.36
C CYS A 46 -5.52 -8.16 10.42
N LEU A 47 -6.08 -8.50 9.25
CA LEU A 47 -6.63 -7.51 8.31
C LEU A 47 -7.72 -6.63 8.93
N ASP A 48 -8.47 -7.14 9.89
CA ASP A 48 -9.56 -6.39 10.54
C ASP A 48 -9.11 -5.60 11.78
N ARG A 49 -7.92 -5.88 12.30
CA ARG A 49 -7.40 -5.23 13.52
C ARG A 49 -6.21 -4.33 13.23
N GLU A 50 -5.11 -4.90 12.78
CA GLU A 50 -3.87 -4.20 12.43
C GLU A 50 -3.98 -3.51 11.06
N GLY A 51 -4.87 -4.02 10.21
CA GLY A 51 -5.10 -3.56 8.85
C GLY A 51 -4.27 -4.28 7.79
N PHE A 52 -3.39 -5.21 8.18
CA PHE A 52 -2.52 -5.95 7.25
C PHE A 52 -2.28 -7.39 7.68
N ALA A 53 -1.90 -8.21 6.71
CA ALA A 53 -1.47 -9.60 6.91
C ALA A 53 -0.13 -9.84 6.18
N PHE A 54 0.66 -10.77 6.72
CA PHE A 54 1.86 -11.32 6.11
C PHE A 54 1.66 -12.82 5.93
N VAL A 55 1.66 -13.27 4.68
CA VAL A 55 1.20 -14.62 4.34
C VAL A 55 2.10 -15.29 3.31
N ALA A 56 2.13 -16.62 3.34
CA ALA A 56 2.66 -17.42 2.25
C ALA A 56 1.75 -17.25 1.02
N ALA A 57 2.34 -16.91 -0.11
CA ALA A 57 1.65 -16.63 -1.36
C ALA A 57 2.53 -17.06 -2.55
N PRO A 58 2.71 -18.36 -2.80
CA PRO A 58 3.48 -18.85 -3.93
C PRO A 58 2.99 -18.26 -5.26
N THR A 59 3.91 -18.02 -6.19
CA THR A 59 3.58 -17.41 -7.48
C THR A 59 4.14 -18.20 -8.64
N ALA A 60 3.34 -18.34 -9.69
CA ALA A 60 3.76 -18.94 -10.96
C ALA A 60 4.40 -17.93 -11.93
N VAL A 61 4.38 -16.62 -11.61
CA VAL A 61 5.07 -15.61 -12.41
C VAL A 61 6.57 -15.89 -12.38
N ARG A 62 7.20 -16.02 -13.52
CA ARG A 62 8.64 -16.29 -13.64
C ARG A 62 9.45 -15.01 -13.72
N ASP A 63 8.94 -14.04 -14.48
CA ASP A 63 9.57 -12.74 -14.66
C ASP A 63 8.56 -11.61 -14.36
N PHE A 64 8.75 -10.91 -13.24
CA PHE A 64 7.92 -9.76 -12.86
C PHE A 64 8.18 -8.49 -13.70
N TYR A 65 9.21 -8.48 -14.54
CA TYR A 65 9.41 -7.42 -15.53
C TYR A 65 8.67 -7.70 -16.84
N ASP A 66 8.27 -8.95 -17.12
CA ASP A 66 7.36 -9.28 -18.22
C ASP A 66 5.93 -8.86 -17.87
N ARG A 67 5.54 -7.68 -18.37
CA ARG A 67 4.22 -7.10 -18.11
C ARG A 67 3.07 -8.03 -18.52
N ASP A 68 3.21 -8.74 -19.64
CA ASP A 68 2.15 -9.61 -20.15
C ASP A 68 2.03 -10.86 -19.28
N GLU A 69 3.13 -11.44 -18.81
CA GLU A 69 3.10 -12.54 -17.85
C GLU A 69 2.45 -12.09 -16.52
N VAL A 70 2.82 -10.93 -16.01
CA VAL A 70 2.23 -10.35 -14.79
C VAL A 70 0.73 -10.16 -14.94
N LEU A 71 0.25 -9.58 -16.05
CA LEU A 71 -1.17 -9.36 -16.26
C LEU A 71 -1.96 -10.67 -16.39
N ARG A 72 -1.40 -11.69 -17.05
CA ARG A 72 -2.06 -12.99 -17.21
C ARG A 72 -2.10 -13.81 -15.94
N THR A 73 -1.06 -13.73 -15.10
CA THR A 73 -0.84 -14.65 -13.97
C THR A 73 -1.06 -13.97 -12.64
N TYR A 74 -0.31 -12.89 -12.35
CA TYR A 74 -0.30 -12.28 -11.02
C TYR A 74 -1.64 -11.66 -10.63
N THR A 75 -2.37 -11.09 -11.59
CA THR A 75 -3.68 -10.50 -11.33
C THR A 75 -4.67 -11.53 -10.76
N GLY A 76 -4.68 -12.74 -11.34
CA GLY A 76 -5.54 -13.84 -10.87
C GLY A 76 -5.09 -14.38 -9.51
N GLU A 77 -3.78 -14.52 -9.28
CA GLU A 77 -3.22 -14.96 -8.00
C GLU A 77 -3.55 -13.98 -6.88
N ALA A 78 -3.34 -12.68 -7.09
CA ALA A 78 -3.65 -11.65 -6.10
C ALA A 78 -5.14 -11.57 -5.78
N ALA A 79 -6.01 -11.69 -6.78
CA ALA A 79 -7.46 -11.74 -6.60
C ALA A 79 -7.91 -12.99 -5.83
N GLY A 80 -7.30 -14.13 -6.11
CA GLY A 80 -7.54 -15.39 -5.38
C GLY A 80 -7.14 -15.28 -3.92
N LEU A 81 -5.92 -14.81 -3.66
CA LEU A 81 -5.39 -14.57 -2.31
C LEU A 81 -6.29 -13.61 -1.52
N LEU A 82 -6.72 -12.51 -2.13
CA LEU A 82 -7.59 -11.55 -1.46
C LEU A 82 -8.94 -12.18 -1.08
N ARG A 83 -9.58 -12.95 -1.97
CA ARG A 83 -10.83 -13.66 -1.65
C ARG A 83 -10.67 -14.68 -0.53
N GLU A 84 -9.57 -15.42 -0.53
CA GLU A 84 -9.26 -16.39 0.53
C GLU A 84 -9.14 -15.72 1.90
N LEU A 85 -8.41 -14.59 1.96
CA LEU A 85 -8.15 -13.90 3.22
C LEU A 85 -9.35 -13.10 3.76
N THR A 86 -10.20 -12.57 2.87
CA THR A 86 -11.26 -11.62 3.26
C THR A 86 -12.67 -12.19 3.18
N GLY A 87 -12.85 -13.33 2.49
CA GLY A 87 -14.18 -13.88 2.22
C GLY A 87 -15.05 -13.01 1.30
N CYS A 88 -14.49 -12.01 0.61
CA CYS A 88 -15.26 -11.13 -0.27
C CYS A 88 -15.91 -11.91 -1.42
N ALA A 89 -17.12 -11.51 -1.81
CA ALA A 89 -17.89 -12.16 -2.86
C ALA A 89 -17.28 -11.98 -4.26
N ALA A 90 -16.68 -10.81 -4.50
CA ALA A 90 -16.05 -10.49 -5.79
C ALA A 90 -14.86 -9.54 -5.61
N THR A 91 -13.99 -9.52 -6.61
CA THR A 91 -12.85 -8.59 -6.68
C THR A 91 -12.79 -7.92 -8.04
N ALA A 92 -12.29 -6.69 -8.10
CA ALA A 92 -11.93 -6.02 -9.34
C ALA A 92 -10.56 -5.36 -9.21
N VAL A 93 -9.79 -5.34 -10.29
CA VAL A 93 -8.49 -4.67 -10.31
C VAL A 93 -8.70 -3.16 -10.35
N LEU A 94 -8.08 -2.43 -9.41
CA LEU A 94 -8.14 -0.98 -9.38
C LEU A 94 -7.13 -0.36 -10.34
N ASN A 95 -5.91 -0.91 -10.40
CA ASN A 95 -4.86 -0.41 -11.29
C ASN A 95 -3.99 -1.56 -11.80
N THR A 96 -3.34 -1.36 -12.94
CA THR A 96 -2.31 -2.30 -13.41
C THR A 96 -1.23 -2.48 -12.35
N PRO A 97 -0.67 -3.70 -12.19
CA PRO A 97 0.43 -3.94 -11.28
C PRO A 97 1.60 -2.97 -11.53
N VAL A 98 2.20 -2.50 -10.44
CA VAL A 98 3.32 -1.54 -10.47
C VAL A 98 4.56 -2.21 -9.93
N VAL A 99 5.61 -2.26 -10.74
CA VAL A 99 6.93 -2.70 -10.30
C VAL A 99 7.71 -1.51 -9.74
N ARG A 100 8.22 -1.67 -8.52
CA ARG A 100 9.05 -0.67 -7.84
C ARG A 100 10.44 -1.23 -7.56
N VAL A 101 11.45 -0.39 -7.77
CA VAL A 101 12.85 -0.74 -7.57
C VAL A 101 13.53 0.24 -6.62
N SER A 102 14.52 -0.27 -5.87
CA SER A 102 15.40 0.58 -5.07
C SER A 102 16.22 1.50 -5.97
N ASP A 103 16.51 2.72 -5.51
CA ASP A 103 17.37 3.69 -6.20
C ASP A 103 18.82 3.20 -6.36
N ARG A 104 19.25 2.22 -5.54
CA ARG A 104 20.54 1.53 -5.71
C ARG A 104 20.68 0.80 -7.04
N ILE A 105 19.59 0.54 -7.77
CA ILE A 105 19.65 -0.12 -9.08
C ILE A 105 20.42 0.71 -10.13
N GLY A 106 20.60 2.01 -9.89
CA GLY A 106 21.22 2.94 -10.83
C GLY A 106 20.25 3.29 -11.98
N GLU A 107 20.44 2.66 -13.14
CA GLU A 107 19.51 2.84 -14.25
C GLU A 107 18.21 2.07 -14.03
N ARG A 108 17.12 2.80 -13.98
CA ARG A 108 15.80 2.24 -13.69
C ARG A 108 15.22 1.51 -14.91
N PRO A 109 14.82 0.23 -14.80
CA PRO A 109 14.18 -0.49 -15.90
C PRO A 109 12.92 0.21 -16.40
N ALA A 110 12.67 0.15 -17.71
CA ALA A 110 11.49 0.74 -18.32
C ALA A 110 10.19 0.16 -17.71
N GLY A 111 9.19 1.00 -17.50
CA GLY A 111 7.92 0.59 -16.92
C GLY A 111 7.92 0.40 -15.40
N THR A 112 9.04 0.68 -14.72
CA THR A 112 9.14 0.61 -13.25
C THR A 112 9.12 1.99 -12.62
N THR A 113 8.95 2.06 -11.29
CA THR A 113 9.05 3.30 -10.50
C THR A 113 9.99 3.09 -9.32
N PHE A 114 10.48 4.18 -8.70
CA PHE A 114 11.17 4.09 -7.42
C PHE A 114 10.20 3.82 -6.26
N THR A 115 10.78 3.49 -5.12
CA THR A 115 10.04 3.21 -3.88
C THR A 115 9.34 4.46 -3.35
N GLY A 116 8.21 4.29 -2.66
CA GLY A 116 7.61 5.36 -1.86
C GLY A 116 8.28 5.40 -0.49
N ASP A 117 8.94 6.49 -0.15
CA ASP A 117 9.88 6.60 0.97
C ASP A 117 9.39 7.50 2.12
N PHE A 118 8.09 7.72 2.23
CA PHE A 118 7.49 8.46 3.35
C PHE A 118 6.16 7.83 3.80
N ALA A 119 5.77 8.11 5.04
CA ALA A 119 4.55 7.59 5.64
C ALA A 119 3.30 8.14 4.92
N HIS A 120 2.58 7.27 4.22
CA HIS A 120 1.35 7.63 3.49
C HIS A 120 0.36 6.45 3.44
N ALA A 121 -0.87 6.77 3.07
CA ALA A 121 -1.86 5.81 2.60
C ALA A 121 -2.46 6.30 1.29
N ASP A 122 -2.80 5.36 0.41
CA ASP A 122 -3.10 5.63 -1.00
C ASP A 122 -4.41 6.35 -1.24
N PHE A 123 -5.42 6.14 -0.38
CA PHE A 123 -6.77 6.64 -0.62
C PHE A 123 -7.44 7.14 0.64
N SER A 124 -8.10 8.29 0.54
CA SER A 124 -9.18 8.66 1.44
C SER A 124 -10.49 7.98 1.04
N ALA A 125 -11.53 8.08 1.86
CA ALA A 125 -12.86 7.59 1.52
C ALA A 125 -13.39 8.21 0.22
N ALA A 126 -13.18 9.52 0.03
CA ALA A 126 -13.58 10.23 -1.19
C ALA A 126 -12.83 9.69 -2.42
N ALA A 127 -11.53 9.43 -2.28
CA ALA A 127 -10.72 8.87 -3.36
C ALA A 127 -11.13 7.44 -3.71
N ALA A 128 -11.41 6.58 -2.73
CA ALA A 128 -11.85 5.20 -2.97
C ALA A 128 -13.15 5.16 -3.78
N GLY A 129 -14.16 5.96 -3.41
CA GLY A 129 -15.41 6.08 -4.17
C GLY A 129 -15.22 6.65 -5.58
N TYR A 130 -14.35 7.66 -5.73
CA TYR A 130 -13.99 8.19 -7.04
C TYR A 130 -13.33 7.12 -7.92
N MET A 131 -12.37 6.37 -7.39
CA MET A 131 -11.68 5.31 -8.12
C MET A 131 -12.64 4.17 -8.51
N LEU A 132 -13.61 3.83 -7.67
CA LEU A 132 -14.61 2.81 -7.96
C LEU A 132 -15.46 3.23 -9.18
N ARG A 133 -15.99 4.47 -9.20
CA ARG A 133 -16.75 5.01 -10.34
C ARG A 133 -15.95 5.12 -11.63
N ARG A 134 -14.64 5.31 -11.51
CA ARG A 134 -13.75 5.42 -12.66
C ARG A 134 -13.39 4.05 -13.28
N ASN A 135 -13.36 3.00 -12.47
CA ASN A 135 -12.87 1.68 -12.89
C ASN A 135 -13.99 0.71 -13.29
N LEU A 136 -15.22 0.97 -12.90
CA LEU A 136 -16.37 0.11 -13.22
C LEU A 136 -17.37 0.83 -14.14
N PRO A 137 -18.20 0.07 -14.89
CA PRO A 137 -19.34 0.63 -15.58
C PRO A 137 -20.24 1.41 -14.60
N PRO A 138 -20.87 2.52 -15.02
CA PRO A 138 -21.61 3.41 -14.09
C PRO A 138 -22.67 2.68 -13.25
N ASP A 139 -23.49 1.82 -13.87
CA ASP A 139 -24.55 1.09 -13.15
C ASP A 139 -23.96 0.10 -12.14
N GLU A 140 -22.86 -0.57 -12.48
CA GLU A 140 -22.18 -1.47 -11.57
C GLU A 140 -21.52 -0.68 -10.41
N ALA A 141 -20.90 0.44 -10.70
CA ALA A 141 -20.27 1.28 -9.68
C ALA A 141 -21.29 1.75 -8.63
N GLU A 142 -22.44 2.26 -9.07
CA GLU A 142 -23.49 2.71 -8.15
C GLU A 142 -24.13 1.53 -7.38
N ALA A 143 -24.29 0.38 -7.99
CA ALA A 143 -24.75 -0.83 -7.29
C ALA A 143 -23.75 -1.26 -6.20
N ARG A 144 -22.43 -1.28 -6.49
CA ARG A 144 -21.39 -1.62 -5.52
C ARG A 144 -21.32 -0.64 -4.35
N LEU A 145 -21.55 0.64 -4.58
CA LEU A 145 -21.56 1.67 -3.54
C LEU A 145 -22.70 1.51 -2.50
N GLN A 146 -23.74 0.73 -2.82
CA GLN A 146 -24.82 0.42 -1.86
C GLN A 146 -24.43 -0.72 -0.90
N HIS A 147 -23.32 -1.41 -1.15
CA HIS A 147 -22.82 -2.51 -0.35
C HIS A 147 -21.44 -2.16 0.22
N ARG A 148 -21.00 -2.95 1.21
CA ARG A 148 -19.64 -2.83 1.72
C ARG A 148 -18.65 -3.13 0.61
N TYR A 149 -17.64 -2.26 0.48
CA TYR A 149 -16.48 -2.48 -0.36
C TYR A 149 -15.21 -2.01 0.34
N ALA A 150 -14.10 -2.64 -0.01
CA ALA A 150 -12.79 -2.26 0.52
C ALA A 150 -11.77 -2.22 -0.62
N VAL A 151 -10.65 -1.54 -0.37
CA VAL A 151 -9.49 -1.52 -1.27
C VAL A 151 -8.31 -2.11 -0.52
N PHE A 152 -7.64 -3.06 -1.15
CA PHE A 152 -6.45 -3.70 -0.62
C PHE A 152 -5.28 -3.61 -1.59
N ASN A 153 -4.09 -3.51 -1.04
CA ASN A 153 -2.84 -3.71 -1.74
C ASN A 153 -2.37 -5.16 -1.51
N VAL A 154 -1.96 -5.82 -2.57
CA VAL A 154 -1.17 -7.05 -2.51
C VAL A 154 0.23 -6.70 -2.98
N TRP A 155 1.20 -6.81 -2.08
CA TRP A 155 2.58 -6.39 -2.30
C TRP A 155 3.55 -7.52 -1.96
N ARG A 156 4.59 -7.68 -2.78
CA ARG A 156 5.72 -8.59 -2.48
C ARG A 156 7.02 -8.06 -3.01
N ALA A 157 8.13 -8.39 -2.32
CA ALA A 157 9.46 -8.31 -2.91
C ALA A 157 9.71 -9.57 -3.76
N PHE A 158 10.30 -9.39 -4.94
CA PHE A 158 10.71 -10.52 -5.79
C PHE A 158 12.21 -10.58 -6.04
N SER A 159 12.97 -9.59 -5.59
CA SER A 159 14.42 -9.71 -5.38
C SER A 159 14.71 -10.64 -4.20
N GLY A 160 15.90 -11.25 -4.18
CA GLY A 160 16.32 -12.08 -3.05
C GLY A 160 16.45 -11.29 -1.73
N PRO A 161 16.22 -11.94 -0.58
CA PRO A 161 16.50 -11.36 0.72
C PRO A 161 18.01 -11.26 1.03
N PRO A 162 18.40 -10.37 1.99
CA PRO A 162 17.59 -9.34 2.60
C PRO A 162 17.33 -8.17 1.65
N GLN A 163 16.23 -7.44 1.84
CA GLN A 163 15.98 -6.23 1.08
C GLN A 163 16.74 -5.04 1.65
N ASP A 164 17.35 -4.26 0.76
CA ASP A 164 18.04 -3.00 1.11
C ASP A 164 17.07 -1.87 1.48
N VAL A 165 15.88 -1.88 0.86
CA VAL A 165 14.82 -0.88 1.09
C VAL A 165 13.47 -1.61 1.27
N PRO A 166 13.25 -2.33 2.39
CA PRO A 166 12.01 -3.05 2.64
C PRO A 166 10.81 -2.10 2.80
N LEU A 167 9.60 -2.65 2.73
CA LEU A 167 8.36 -1.93 3.03
C LEU A 167 7.99 -2.15 4.50
N ALA A 168 7.73 -1.07 5.23
CA ALA A 168 7.14 -1.10 6.56
C ALA A 168 5.67 -0.74 6.51
N LEU A 169 4.86 -1.44 7.33
CA LEU A 169 3.44 -1.23 7.55
C LEU A 169 3.21 -0.81 9.01
N CYS A 170 2.37 0.20 9.22
CA CYS A 170 2.05 0.68 10.56
C CYS A 170 0.73 0.05 11.06
N ASP A 171 0.75 -0.45 12.29
CA ASP A 171 -0.45 -0.94 12.97
C ASP A 171 -1.46 0.21 13.12
N THR A 172 -2.59 0.11 12.44
CA THR A 172 -3.60 1.17 12.38
C THR A 172 -4.17 1.55 13.73
N ARG A 173 -4.18 0.64 14.70
CA ARG A 173 -4.63 0.89 16.08
C ARG A 173 -3.75 1.88 16.83
N THR A 174 -2.55 2.14 16.32
CA THR A 174 -1.57 3.06 16.92
C THR A 174 -1.55 4.43 16.25
N VAL A 175 -2.43 4.63 15.26
CA VAL A 175 -2.53 5.87 14.47
C VAL A 175 -3.74 6.66 14.96
N ALA A 176 -3.49 7.82 15.54
CA ALA A 176 -4.58 8.69 15.98
C ALA A 176 -5.18 9.48 14.79
N PRO A 177 -6.48 9.82 14.83
CA PRO A 177 -7.11 10.63 13.78
C PRO A 177 -6.37 11.95 13.51
N GLU A 178 -5.83 12.58 14.54
CA GLU A 178 -5.05 13.82 14.46
C GLU A 178 -3.69 13.66 13.76
N ASP A 179 -3.18 12.45 13.64
CA ASP A 179 -1.92 12.20 12.92
C ASP A 179 -2.11 12.23 11.40
N LYS A 180 -3.37 12.11 10.94
CA LYS A 180 -3.70 12.10 9.51
C LYS A 180 -3.72 13.51 8.92
N GLN A 181 -3.07 13.66 7.79
CA GLN A 181 -3.18 14.86 6.95
C GLN A 181 -3.63 14.45 5.57
N TYR A 182 -4.83 14.86 5.20
CA TYR A 182 -5.32 14.69 3.84
C TYR A 182 -4.59 15.64 2.89
N CYS A 183 -4.18 15.13 1.75
CA CYS A 183 -3.47 15.86 0.71
C CYS A 183 -4.00 15.48 -0.66
N VAL A 184 -3.75 16.30 -1.66
CA VAL A 184 -4.15 16.01 -3.04
C VAL A 184 -2.94 15.61 -3.87
N ILE A 185 -3.15 14.62 -4.74
CA ILE A 185 -2.20 14.26 -5.79
C ILE A 185 -2.86 14.46 -7.15
N THR A 186 -2.13 15.08 -8.06
CA THR A 186 -2.54 15.21 -9.46
C THR A 186 -1.54 14.47 -10.34
N MET A 187 -2.02 13.51 -11.09
CA MET A 187 -1.22 12.78 -12.07
C MET A 187 -1.83 12.92 -13.45
N LYS A 188 -0.98 12.88 -14.48
CA LYS A 188 -1.44 12.80 -15.87
C LYS A 188 -1.54 11.35 -16.30
N SER A 189 -2.68 10.98 -16.88
CA SER A 189 -2.86 9.68 -17.54
C SER A 189 -1.94 9.56 -18.76
N ALA A 190 -1.81 8.35 -19.31
CA ALA A 190 -1.08 8.13 -20.55
C ALA A 190 -1.67 8.92 -21.74
N THR A 191 -2.95 9.31 -21.67
CA THR A 191 -3.63 10.16 -22.66
C THR A 191 -3.48 11.66 -22.39
N GLY A 192 -2.76 12.04 -21.31
CA GLY A 192 -2.55 13.44 -20.93
C GLY A 192 -3.66 14.06 -20.07
N GLU A 193 -4.73 13.31 -19.78
CA GLU A 193 -5.80 13.75 -18.89
C GLU A 193 -5.30 13.86 -17.45
N ALA A 194 -5.53 15.00 -16.79
CA ALA A 194 -5.19 15.18 -15.38
C ALA A 194 -6.20 14.45 -14.49
N MET A 195 -5.70 13.63 -13.59
CA MET A 195 -6.47 12.96 -12.55
C MET A 195 -6.05 13.50 -11.20
N THR A 196 -7.00 13.94 -10.40
CA THR A 196 -6.74 14.44 -9.05
C THR A 196 -7.56 13.63 -8.05
N TRP A 197 -6.91 13.14 -7.00
CA TRP A 197 -7.59 12.46 -5.90
C TRP A 197 -6.93 12.77 -4.57
N GLU A 198 -7.58 12.38 -3.48
CA GLU A 198 -7.13 12.63 -2.13
C GLU A 198 -6.37 11.42 -1.57
N ASN A 199 -5.13 11.65 -1.15
CA ASN A 199 -4.30 10.71 -0.40
C ASN A 199 -4.21 11.14 1.07
N ILE A 200 -3.60 10.31 1.90
CA ILE A 200 -3.32 10.61 3.29
C ILE A 200 -1.81 10.53 3.51
N THR A 201 -1.25 11.55 4.16
CA THR A 201 0.09 11.50 4.77
C THR A 201 -0.04 11.63 6.28
N TYR A 202 1.04 11.40 7.01
CA TYR A 202 0.98 11.32 8.46
C TYR A 202 1.97 12.26 9.12
N LEU A 203 1.54 12.89 10.21
CA LEU A 203 2.40 13.52 11.20
C LEU A 203 3.05 12.42 12.05
N HIS A 204 4.28 12.68 12.53
CA HIS A 204 4.95 11.71 13.39
C HIS A 204 4.29 11.61 14.76
N SER A 205 4.12 10.37 15.23
CA SER A 205 3.74 10.05 16.59
C SER A 205 4.65 8.96 17.14
N GLY A 206 5.11 9.10 18.37
CA GLY A 206 5.86 8.06 19.08
C GLY A 206 5.02 6.82 19.43
N GLN A 207 3.71 6.86 19.17
CA GLN A 207 2.81 5.73 19.37
C GLN A 207 2.77 4.78 18.15
N HIS A 208 3.20 5.24 16.97
CA HIS A 208 3.19 4.44 15.75
C HIS A 208 4.06 3.19 15.90
N ARG A 209 3.48 2.03 15.63
CA ARG A 209 4.17 0.73 15.66
C ARG A 209 4.34 0.22 14.24
N TRP A 210 5.59 0.16 13.83
CA TRP A 210 5.98 -0.24 12.49
C TRP A 210 6.45 -1.69 12.46
N TRP A 211 6.07 -2.39 11.39
CA TRP A 211 6.38 -3.79 11.16
C TRP A 211 6.90 -3.98 9.74
N SER A 212 7.87 -4.87 9.57
CA SER A 212 8.43 -5.22 8.27
C SER A 212 9.01 -6.64 8.31
N CYS A 213 9.16 -7.26 7.16
CA CYS A 213 9.95 -8.47 6.97
C CYS A 213 11.04 -8.16 5.95
N ALA A 214 12.25 -7.82 6.42
CA ALA A 214 13.37 -7.51 5.56
C ALA A 214 13.92 -8.75 4.82
N ASP A 215 13.63 -9.93 5.33
CA ASP A 215 14.00 -11.22 4.73
C ASP A 215 12.85 -11.88 3.97
N MET A 216 11.88 -11.09 3.52
CA MET A 216 10.76 -11.56 2.72
C MET A 216 11.26 -12.30 1.49
N THR A 217 10.73 -13.49 1.28
CA THR A 217 11.00 -14.29 0.09
C THR A 217 9.98 -13.94 -1.00
N ARG A 218 10.28 -14.37 -2.22
CA ARG A 218 9.40 -14.20 -3.37
C ARG A 218 8.00 -14.85 -3.21
N ASP A 219 7.91 -15.91 -2.41
CA ASP A 219 6.69 -16.68 -2.20
C ASP A 219 5.89 -16.22 -0.96
N GLU A 220 6.17 -15.01 -0.49
CA GLU A 220 5.46 -14.34 0.59
C GLU A 220 4.87 -13.02 0.09
N ALA A 221 3.80 -12.56 0.74
CA ALA A 221 3.17 -11.29 0.40
C ALA A 221 2.63 -10.56 1.63
N TYR A 222 2.60 -9.24 1.54
CA TYR A 222 1.73 -8.39 2.36
C TYR A 222 0.40 -8.22 1.66
N VAL A 223 -0.66 -8.32 2.42
CA VAL A 223 -1.99 -7.82 2.04
C VAL A 223 -2.35 -6.76 3.05
N PHE A 224 -2.61 -5.54 2.62
CA PHE A 224 -2.92 -4.44 3.54
C PHE A 224 -4.04 -3.54 3.01
N ARG A 225 -4.80 -3.00 3.95
CA ARG A 225 -6.00 -2.22 3.68
C ARG A 225 -5.66 -0.78 3.32
N SER A 226 -6.13 -0.34 2.17
CA SER A 226 -6.07 1.06 1.75
C SER A 226 -7.37 1.81 2.03
N PHE A 227 -8.50 1.10 2.14
CA PHE A 227 -9.81 1.66 2.48
C PHE A 227 -10.80 0.54 2.83
N ASP A 228 -11.77 0.83 3.70
CA ASP A 228 -12.98 0.04 3.91
C ASP A 228 -14.17 0.98 4.10
N SER A 229 -15.30 0.69 3.48
CA SER A 229 -16.53 1.47 3.63
C SER A 229 -17.26 1.16 4.94
N ASP A 230 -16.93 0.06 5.62
CA ASP A 230 -17.46 -0.26 6.95
C ASP A 230 -16.50 0.26 8.03
N PRO A 231 -16.92 1.24 8.85
CA PRO A 231 -16.08 1.81 9.92
C PRO A 231 -15.78 0.83 11.07
N GLY A 232 -16.40 -0.36 11.08
CA GLY A 232 -16.09 -1.42 12.05
C GLY A 232 -14.78 -2.17 11.79
N HIS A 233 -14.11 -1.88 10.69
CA HIS A 233 -12.84 -2.50 10.30
C HIS A 233 -11.67 -1.55 10.44
N ALA A 234 -10.44 -2.10 10.36
CA ALA A 234 -9.22 -1.32 10.40
C ALA A 234 -9.22 -0.23 9.31
N GLU A 235 -8.71 0.93 9.64
CA GLU A 235 -8.59 2.05 8.72
C GLU A 235 -7.42 1.86 7.72
N GLN A 236 -7.11 2.90 6.96
CA GLN A 236 -6.03 2.90 5.98
C GLN A 236 -4.68 2.65 6.65
N VAL A 237 -3.94 1.67 6.16
CA VAL A 237 -2.63 1.30 6.70
C VAL A 237 -1.57 2.29 6.22
N PRO A 238 -0.93 3.05 7.14
CA PRO A 238 0.24 3.83 6.77
C PRO A 238 1.38 2.91 6.36
N HIS A 239 2.03 3.23 5.25
CA HIS A 239 3.15 2.45 4.77
C HIS A 239 4.25 3.34 4.21
N SER A 240 5.49 2.85 4.28
CA SER A 240 6.68 3.54 3.81
C SER A 240 7.79 2.55 3.49
N ALA A 241 8.53 2.79 2.43
CA ALA A 241 9.84 2.19 2.29
C ALA A 241 10.82 2.85 3.27
N PHE A 242 11.84 2.12 3.70
CA PHE A 242 12.90 2.64 4.54
C PHE A 242 14.23 1.95 4.23
N VAL A 243 15.35 2.60 4.54
CA VAL A 243 16.69 2.04 4.31
C VAL A 243 17.03 1.04 5.39
N ASN A 244 17.29 -0.21 5.01
CA ASN A 244 17.83 -1.25 5.89
C ASN A 244 19.34 -1.14 5.93
N ARG A 245 19.89 -0.46 6.93
CA ARG A 245 21.33 -0.26 7.10
C ARG A 245 22.12 -1.53 7.41
N SER A 246 21.42 -2.61 7.77
CA SER A 246 22.06 -3.91 8.01
C SER A 246 22.17 -4.75 6.74
N CYS A 247 21.57 -4.31 5.64
CA CYS A 247 21.61 -5.02 4.36
C CYS A 247 23.00 -4.84 3.73
N PRO A 248 23.69 -5.94 3.36
CA PRO A 248 24.97 -5.84 2.68
C PRO A 248 24.85 -5.18 1.30
N ASP A 249 25.83 -4.36 0.92
CA ASP A 249 25.86 -3.73 -0.41
C ASP A 249 25.99 -4.73 -1.56
N THR A 250 26.37 -5.96 -1.26
CA THR A 250 26.54 -7.06 -2.25
C THR A 250 25.23 -7.70 -2.68
N VAL A 251 24.12 -7.46 -1.96
CA VAL A 251 22.82 -8.01 -2.37
C VAL A 251 22.21 -7.19 -3.50
N PRO A 252 21.40 -7.81 -4.37
CA PRO A 252 20.68 -7.09 -5.40
C PRO A 252 19.78 -6.01 -4.81
N PRO A 253 19.65 -4.84 -5.46
CA PRO A 253 18.67 -3.83 -5.08
C PRO A 253 17.27 -4.39 -5.03
N ARG A 254 16.45 -3.95 -4.07
CA ARG A 254 15.06 -4.41 -3.96
C ARG A 254 14.31 -4.18 -5.27
N ALA A 255 13.63 -5.24 -5.71
CA ALA A 255 12.57 -5.18 -6.71
C ALA A 255 11.29 -5.78 -6.09
N SER A 256 10.18 -5.09 -6.26
CA SER A 256 8.88 -5.45 -5.69
C SER A 256 7.76 -5.16 -6.67
N ILE A 257 6.62 -5.83 -6.47
CA ILE A 257 5.41 -5.60 -7.23
C ILE A 257 4.23 -5.32 -6.29
N GLU A 258 3.37 -4.41 -6.71
CA GLU A 258 2.16 -4.02 -6.03
C GLU A 258 0.98 -4.05 -7.01
N ILE A 259 -0.16 -4.61 -6.56
CA ILE A 259 -1.44 -4.49 -7.24
C ILE A 259 -2.50 -4.06 -6.23
N ARG A 260 -3.39 -3.16 -6.63
CA ARG A 260 -4.53 -2.75 -5.83
C ARG A 260 -5.80 -3.34 -6.38
N LEU A 261 -6.63 -3.87 -5.48
CA LEU A 261 -7.87 -4.55 -5.81
C LEU A 261 -9.00 -4.01 -4.95
N PHE A 262 -10.17 -3.88 -5.56
CA PHE A 262 -11.42 -3.79 -4.82
C PHE A 262 -11.81 -5.17 -4.32
N ALA A 263 -12.32 -5.22 -3.09
CA ALA A 263 -13.04 -6.35 -2.53
C ALA A 263 -14.50 -5.94 -2.32
N PHE A 264 -15.44 -6.71 -2.84
CA PHE A 264 -16.88 -6.45 -2.74
C PHE A 264 -17.55 -7.50 -1.88
N TYR A 265 -18.43 -7.05 -1.01
CA TYR A 265 -19.17 -7.89 -0.07
C TYR A 265 -20.66 -7.79 -0.37
N ASP A 266 -21.42 -8.82 0.00
CA ASP A 266 -22.88 -8.85 -0.17
C ASP A 266 -23.60 -8.11 0.97
N GLU A 267 -22.87 -7.69 2.00
CA GLU A 267 -23.38 -6.92 3.12
C GLU A 267 -23.75 -5.49 2.69
N PRO A 268 -24.88 -4.94 3.17
CA PRO A 268 -25.23 -3.54 2.91
C PRO A 268 -24.13 -2.58 3.42
N ALA A 269 -23.98 -1.43 2.76
CA ALA A 269 -23.16 -0.34 3.27
C ALA A 269 -23.71 0.15 4.63
N ARG A 270 -22.82 0.45 5.58
CA ARG A 270 -23.17 0.97 6.92
C ARG A 270 -22.97 2.47 7.02
#